data_b1d0f531b140b028064916e3dc4df3ff
#
_entry.id   b1d0f531b140b028064916e3dc4df3ff
#
_cell.length_a   1.000
_cell.length_b   1.000
_cell.length_c   1.000
_cell.angle_alpha   90.00
_cell.angle_beta   90.00
_cell.angle_gamma   90.00
#
_symmetry.space_group_name_H-M   'P 1'
#
loop_
_entity.id
_entity.type
_entity.pdbx_description
1 polymer ?
#
loop_
_entity_poly.entity_id
_entity_poly.type
_entity_poly.pdbx_seq_one_letter_code
_entity_poly.pdbx_strand_id
1 'polypeptide(L)'
;EIGNNDTKNYSIENAEKYLYTLKRDILKKLDRKIIVDMPGFDSGIEAHNNAILQYIDRAVAYVFVVDVTKGTISKSSLDFLSEIRDITEAIYFVITKCDLVSDEVRDRVKEDINSNVSVALGKTPEIVLTASSRDKTSGKAVGDLLLSISLEKLEKEKLGQEIAYFIQRAINMMCAKLESIDYNPGKISEEIRYSER
;
A
#
# COMPACT_ATOMS: atom_id res chain seq x y z
N GLU A 1 19.96 5.75 -22.48
CA GLU A 1 20.66 4.50 -22.85
C GLU A 1 20.42 3.48 -21.75
N ILE A 2 19.67 2.44 -22.08
CA ILE A 2 19.47 1.26 -21.24
C ILE A 2 20.77 0.46 -21.39
N GLY A 3 21.65 0.58 -20.39
CA GLY A 3 22.89 -0.19 -20.38
C GLY A 3 22.57 -1.66 -20.14
N ASN A 4 23.43 -2.53 -20.68
CA ASN A 4 23.37 -4.00 -20.64
C ASN A 4 22.64 -4.53 -19.40
N ASN A 5 21.49 -5.14 -19.66
CA ASN A 5 20.61 -5.70 -18.65
C ASN A 5 21.11 -7.12 -18.32
N ASP A 6 21.70 -7.30 -17.14
CA ASP A 6 21.70 -8.61 -16.51
C ASP A 6 20.29 -8.86 -15.96
N THR A 7 19.40 -9.32 -16.81
CA THR A 7 18.08 -9.81 -16.40
C THR A 7 18.24 -11.21 -15.83
N LYS A 8 18.07 -11.36 -14.52
CA LYS A 8 17.89 -12.69 -13.92
C LYS A 8 16.40 -12.98 -13.89
N ASN A 9 15.97 -13.94 -14.69
CA ASN A 9 14.59 -14.44 -14.67
C ASN A 9 14.43 -15.38 -13.48
N TYR A 10 13.48 -15.07 -12.60
CA TYR A 10 13.03 -15.98 -11.56
C TYR A 10 11.58 -16.37 -11.90
N SER A 11 11.37 -17.64 -12.30
CA SER A 11 10.01 -18.18 -12.38
C SER A 11 9.62 -18.71 -11.01
N ILE A 12 8.60 -18.13 -10.42
CA ILE A 12 7.82 -18.76 -9.35
C ILE A 12 6.51 -19.15 -10.03
N GLU A 13 6.00 -20.36 -9.75
CA GLU A 13 4.82 -20.94 -10.39
C GLU A 13 3.78 -19.88 -10.81
N ASN A 14 3.69 -19.64 -12.12
CA ASN A 14 2.77 -18.73 -12.80
C ASN A 14 2.97 -17.21 -12.65
N ALA A 15 4.05 -16.71 -12.06
CA ALA A 15 4.38 -15.28 -12.07
C ALA A 15 5.84 -15.09 -12.49
N GLU A 16 6.07 -14.54 -13.67
CA GLU A 16 7.40 -14.11 -14.08
C GLU A 16 7.77 -12.82 -13.34
N LYS A 17 8.82 -12.88 -12.54
CA LYS A 17 9.44 -11.70 -11.92
C LYS A 17 10.66 -11.30 -12.71
N TYR A 18 10.71 -10.04 -13.10
CA TYR A 18 11.87 -9.46 -13.75
C TYR A 18 12.60 -8.53 -12.76
N LEU A 19 13.87 -8.81 -12.51
CA LEU A 19 14.74 -7.95 -11.72
C LEU A 19 15.58 -7.09 -12.65
N TYR A 20 15.39 -5.77 -12.60
CA TYR A 20 16.17 -4.81 -13.38
C TYR A 20 17.19 -4.10 -12.49
N THR A 21 18.44 -4.06 -12.92
CA THR A 21 19.46 -3.22 -12.29
C THR A 21 19.59 -1.93 -13.07
N LEU A 22 19.19 -0.82 -12.47
CA LEU A 22 19.26 0.51 -13.07
C LEU A 22 20.43 1.30 -12.47
N LYS A 23 21.33 1.78 -13.32
CA LYS A 23 22.45 2.65 -12.89
C LYS A 23 21.99 4.12 -12.84
N ARG A 24 21.30 4.51 -11.79
CA ARG A 24 20.84 5.89 -11.55
C ARG A 24 21.28 6.33 -10.15
N ASP A 25 21.81 7.55 -10.03
CA ASP A 25 22.31 8.06 -8.74
C ASP A 25 21.21 8.20 -7.69
N ILE A 26 19.97 8.48 -8.11
CA ILE A 26 18.83 8.53 -7.21
C ILE A 26 18.56 7.16 -6.58
N LEU A 27 18.68 6.07 -7.33
CA LEU A 27 18.46 4.71 -6.83
C LEU A 27 19.50 4.30 -5.79
N LYS A 28 20.74 4.81 -5.90
CA LYS A 28 21.77 4.59 -4.87
C LYS A 28 21.40 5.22 -3.54
N LYS A 29 20.60 6.31 -3.56
CA LYS A 29 20.15 7.03 -2.36
C LYS A 29 18.90 6.39 -1.74
N LEU A 30 18.20 5.50 -2.45
CA LEU A 30 17.02 4.82 -1.92
C LEU A 30 17.37 3.76 -0.87
N ASP A 31 18.65 3.44 -0.72
CA ASP A 31 19.18 2.51 0.28
C ASP A 31 18.42 1.18 0.30
N ARG A 32 17.79 0.82 1.41
CA ARG A 32 17.06 -0.44 1.62
C ARG A 32 15.70 -0.52 0.92
N LYS A 33 15.28 0.51 0.17
CA LYS A 33 13.97 0.54 -0.49
C LYS A 33 13.95 -0.36 -1.72
N ILE A 34 12.95 -1.20 -1.80
CA ILE A 34 12.62 -2.01 -2.99
C ILE A 34 11.38 -1.39 -3.63
N ILE A 35 11.49 -1.04 -4.90
CA ILE A 35 10.37 -0.55 -5.70
C ILE A 35 9.84 -1.72 -6.51
N VAL A 36 8.54 -2.00 -6.38
CA VAL A 36 7.84 -3.03 -7.15
C VAL A 36 6.93 -2.33 -8.14
N ASP A 37 7.15 -2.56 -9.44
CA ASP A 37 6.25 -2.10 -10.50
C ASP A 37 5.09 -3.08 -10.60
N MET A 38 3.87 -2.55 -10.47
CA MET A 38 2.65 -3.34 -10.45
C MET A 38 1.80 -3.05 -11.68
N PRO A 39 1.14 -4.06 -12.25
CA PRO A 39 0.19 -3.84 -13.34
C PRO A 39 -0.94 -2.89 -12.92
N GLY A 40 -1.50 -2.15 -13.90
CA GLY A 40 -2.66 -1.29 -13.63
C GLY A 40 -3.93 -2.10 -13.35
N PHE A 41 -4.79 -1.58 -12.47
CA PHE A 41 -6.06 -2.21 -12.08
C PHE A 41 -7.03 -2.43 -13.26
N ASP A 42 -6.99 -1.55 -14.26
CA ASP A 42 -7.91 -1.58 -15.40
C ASP A 42 -7.37 -2.38 -16.59
N SER A 43 -6.40 -3.25 -16.37
CA SER A 43 -5.82 -4.09 -17.43
C SER A 43 -6.79 -5.15 -17.98
N GLY A 44 -7.87 -5.47 -17.24
CA GLY A 44 -8.82 -6.53 -17.58
C GLY A 44 -8.25 -7.94 -17.49
N ILE A 45 -7.04 -8.09 -16.95
CA ILE A 45 -6.35 -9.37 -16.83
C ILE A 45 -6.40 -9.81 -15.35
N GLU A 46 -7.07 -10.92 -15.08
CA GLU A 46 -7.24 -11.46 -13.73
C GLU A 46 -5.91 -11.76 -13.02
N ALA A 47 -4.90 -12.23 -13.77
CA ALA A 47 -3.56 -12.46 -13.24
C ALA A 47 -2.90 -11.19 -12.68
N HIS A 48 -3.23 -10.01 -13.22
CA HIS A 48 -2.75 -8.73 -12.72
C HIS A 48 -3.33 -8.39 -11.36
N ASN A 49 -4.63 -8.62 -11.16
CA ASN A 49 -5.28 -8.41 -9.87
C ASN A 49 -4.71 -9.33 -8.79
N ASN A 50 -4.48 -10.60 -9.13
CA ASN A 50 -3.84 -11.57 -8.23
C ASN A 50 -2.40 -11.17 -7.88
N ALA A 51 -1.63 -10.61 -8.82
CA ALA A 51 -0.30 -10.10 -8.54
C ALA A 51 -0.34 -8.93 -7.55
N ILE A 52 -1.29 -8.00 -7.70
CA ILE A 52 -1.47 -6.88 -6.78
C ILE A 52 -1.79 -7.38 -5.37
N LEU A 53 -2.77 -8.29 -5.23
CA LEU A 53 -3.17 -8.86 -3.95
C LEU A 53 -2.03 -9.54 -3.20
N GLN A 54 -1.08 -10.20 -3.89
CA GLN A 54 0.09 -10.82 -3.27
C GLN A 54 1.06 -9.83 -2.61
N TYR A 55 1.03 -8.55 -3.01
CA TYR A 55 1.92 -7.53 -2.48
C TYR A 55 1.26 -6.59 -1.46
N ILE A 56 -0.07 -6.62 -1.32
CA ILE A 56 -0.79 -5.74 -0.40
C ILE A 56 -0.21 -5.80 1.02
N ASP A 57 -0.03 -7.00 1.55
CA ASP A 57 0.45 -7.18 2.93
C ASP A 57 1.95 -6.92 3.10
N ARG A 58 2.70 -6.87 2.00
CA ARG A 58 4.17 -6.74 2.01
C ARG A 58 4.63 -5.30 1.79
N ALA A 59 3.84 -4.50 1.10
CA ALA A 59 4.19 -3.11 0.86
C ALA A 59 3.99 -2.28 2.14
N VAL A 60 4.88 -1.33 2.35
CA VAL A 60 4.79 -0.35 3.45
C VAL A 60 4.34 1.02 2.96
N ALA A 61 4.41 1.26 1.64
CA ALA A 61 3.94 2.47 0.98
C ALA A 61 3.46 2.17 -0.43
N TYR A 62 2.51 2.95 -0.92
CA TYR A 62 1.94 2.85 -2.26
C TYR A 62 2.09 4.17 -3.00
N VAL A 63 2.48 4.09 -4.25
CA VAL A 63 2.54 5.23 -5.16
C VAL A 63 1.63 4.94 -6.35
N PHE A 64 0.51 5.64 -6.42
CA PHE A 64 -0.42 5.56 -7.53
C PHE A 64 0.04 6.47 -8.67
N VAL A 65 0.19 5.89 -9.86
CA VAL A 65 0.57 6.64 -11.07
C VAL A 65 -0.66 6.83 -11.93
N VAL A 66 -1.07 8.08 -12.12
CA VAL A 66 -2.25 8.46 -12.90
C VAL A 66 -1.83 9.23 -14.14
N ASP A 67 -2.37 8.83 -15.28
CA ASP A 67 -2.19 9.54 -16.55
C ASP A 67 -3.19 10.71 -16.61
N VAL A 68 -2.70 11.96 -16.70
CA VAL A 68 -3.55 13.15 -16.76
C VAL A 68 -4.56 13.11 -17.92
N THR A 69 -4.21 12.44 -19.02
CA THR A 69 -5.09 12.33 -20.19
C THR A 69 -6.33 11.46 -19.96
N LYS A 70 -6.35 10.68 -18.86
CA LYS A 70 -7.52 9.91 -18.43
C LYS A 70 -8.58 10.75 -17.72
N GLY A 71 -8.21 11.95 -17.28
CA GLY A 71 -9.12 12.94 -16.70
C GLY A 71 -9.56 12.67 -15.26
N THR A 72 -9.43 11.46 -14.76
CA THR A 72 -9.80 11.08 -13.38
C THR A 72 -9.12 9.78 -12.96
N ILE A 73 -9.30 9.40 -11.70
CA ILE A 73 -8.91 8.08 -11.16
C ILE A 73 -10.06 7.08 -11.38
N SER A 74 -9.74 5.85 -11.74
CA SER A 74 -10.75 4.84 -12.00
C SER A 74 -11.48 4.39 -10.72
N LYS A 75 -12.71 3.89 -10.89
CA LYS A 75 -13.49 3.36 -9.76
C LYS A 75 -12.78 2.19 -9.08
N SER A 76 -12.21 1.26 -9.86
CA SER A 76 -11.43 0.13 -9.33
C SER A 76 -10.24 0.58 -8.49
N SER A 77 -9.57 1.66 -8.90
CA SER A 77 -8.49 2.26 -8.09
C SER A 77 -9.01 2.90 -6.81
N LEU A 78 -10.19 3.55 -6.82
CA LEU A 78 -10.82 4.11 -5.62
C LEU A 78 -11.29 3.01 -4.65
N ASP A 79 -11.88 1.94 -5.17
CA ASP A 79 -12.28 0.78 -4.38
C ASP A 79 -11.05 0.16 -3.68
N PHE A 80 -9.96 -0.02 -4.41
CA PHE A 80 -8.69 -0.51 -3.85
C PHE A 80 -8.09 0.45 -2.80
N LEU A 81 -8.15 1.76 -3.02
CA LEU A 81 -7.71 2.75 -2.02
C LEU A 81 -8.47 2.61 -0.71
N SER A 82 -9.77 2.33 -0.79
CA SER A 82 -10.60 2.11 0.39
C SER A 82 -10.23 0.84 1.15
N GLU A 83 -9.69 -0.17 0.47
CA GLU A 83 -9.21 -1.40 1.11
C GLU A 83 -7.84 -1.21 1.78
N ILE A 84 -6.91 -0.50 1.13
CA ILE A 84 -5.54 -0.36 1.65
C ILE A 84 -5.38 0.75 2.69
N ARG A 85 -6.32 1.70 2.80
CA ARG A 85 -6.24 2.81 3.77
C ARG A 85 -6.14 2.32 5.22
N ASP A 86 -6.73 1.15 5.50
CA ASP A 86 -6.71 0.55 6.83
C ASP A 86 -5.41 -0.23 7.10
N ILE A 87 -4.59 -0.47 6.04
CA ILE A 87 -3.32 -1.18 6.11
C ILE A 87 -2.15 -0.20 6.25
N THR A 88 -2.20 0.93 5.56
CA THR A 88 -1.14 1.94 5.60
C THR A 88 -1.67 3.35 5.33
N GLU A 89 -1.05 4.31 6.01
CA GLU A 89 -1.26 5.73 5.72
C GLU A 89 -0.33 6.28 4.63
N ALA A 90 0.69 5.53 4.23
CA ALA A 90 1.70 5.95 3.27
C ALA A 90 1.23 5.72 1.82
N ILE A 91 0.27 6.52 1.39
CA ILE A 91 -0.33 6.47 0.05
C ILE A 91 -0.08 7.81 -0.65
N TYR A 92 0.61 7.75 -1.78
CA TYR A 92 1.06 8.91 -2.57
C TYR A 92 0.54 8.82 -4.00
N PHE A 93 0.47 9.96 -4.68
CA PHE A 93 0.00 10.04 -6.06
C PHE A 93 1.01 10.77 -6.94
N VAL A 94 1.22 10.25 -8.15
CA VAL A 94 2.00 10.89 -9.20
C VAL A 94 1.11 11.03 -10.44
N ILE A 95 0.80 12.27 -10.82
CA ILE A 95 0.09 12.55 -12.07
C ILE A 95 1.13 12.76 -13.16
N THR A 96 1.07 11.95 -14.20
CA THR A 96 2.04 11.93 -15.30
C THR A 96 1.49 12.54 -16.55
N LYS A 97 2.38 12.80 -17.52
CA LYS A 97 2.06 13.35 -18.86
C LYS A 97 1.39 14.72 -18.81
N CYS A 98 1.70 15.53 -17.80
CA CYS A 98 1.13 16.87 -17.65
C CYS A 98 1.53 17.82 -18.79
N ASP A 99 2.57 17.48 -19.57
CA ASP A 99 2.98 18.18 -20.79
C ASP A 99 2.02 17.98 -21.99
N LEU A 100 1.11 17.01 -21.92
CA LEU A 100 0.17 16.70 -23.02
C LEU A 100 -1.17 17.45 -22.91
N VAL A 101 -1.37 18.25 -21.86
CA VAL A 101 -2.61 18.98 -21.60
C VAL A 101 -2.30 20.43 -21.23
N SER A 102 -3.31 21.32 -21.34
CA SER A 102 -3.16 22.69 -20.87
C SER A 102 -3.13 22.76 -19.33
N ASP A 103 -2.63 23.87 -18.79
CA ASP A 103 -2.56 24.09 -17.34
C ASP A 103 -3.92 24.00 -16.69
N GLU A 104 -4.97 24.55 -17.34
CA GLU A 104 -6.35 24.51 -16.82
C GLU A 104 -6.90 23.08 -16.75
N VAL A 105 -6.58 22.25 -17.75
CA VAL A 105 -7.00 20.83 -17.75
C VAL A 105 -6.24 20.07 -16.69
N ARG A 106 -4.93 20.28 -16.58
CA ARG A 106 -4.08 19.67 -15.54
C ARG A 106 -4.60 19.97 -14.14
N ASP A 107 -4.87 21.25 -13.86
CA ASP A 107 -5.29 21.69 -12.53
C ASP A 107 -6.67 21.15 -12.18
N ARG A 108 -7.61 21.12 -13.15
CA ARG A 108 -8.93 20.48 -12.98
C ARG A 108 -8.80 18.98 -12.66
N VAL A 109 -7.97 18.25 -13.41
CA VAL A 109 -7.75 16.81 -13.16
C VAL A 109 -7.12 16.58 -11.79
N LYS A 110 -6.17 17.43 -11.39
CA LYS A 110 -5.58 17.37 -10.04
C LYS A 110 -6.62 17.59 -8.95
N GLU A 111 -7.51 18.56 -9.10
CA GLU A 111 -8.59 18.83 -8.15
C GLU A 111 -9.59 17.68 -8.09
N ASP A 112 -9.98 17.10 -9.22
CA ASP A 112 -10.86 15.95 -9.29
C ASP A 112 -10.25 14.72 -8.58
N ILE A 113 -9.00 14.41 -8.87
CA ILE A 113 -8.27 13.31 -8.20
C ILE A 113 -8.18 13.60 -6.71
N ASN A 114 -7.79 14.81 -6.32
CA ASN A 114 -7.68 15.20 -4.91
C ASN A 114 -9.00 15.02 -4.17
N SER A 115 -10.11 15.45 -4.78
CA SER A 115 -11.46 15.33 -4.20
C SER A 115 -11.87 13.86 -4.02
N ASN A 116 -11.79 13.06 -5.09
CA ASN A 116 -12.21 11.66 -5.08
C ASN A 116 -11.35 10.81 -4.12
N VAL A 117 -10.03 11.03 -4.14
CA VAL A 117 -9.09 10.33 -3.26
C VAL A 117 -9.25 10.74 -1.81
N SER A 118 -9.50 12.03 -1.53
CA SER A 118 -9.74 12.51 -0.16
C SER A 118 -10.96 11.85 0.46
N VAL A 119 -12.01 11.61 -0.32
CA VAL A 119 -13.20 10.87 0.13
C VAL A 119 -12.84 9.40 0.42
N ALA A 120 -12.11 8.74 -0.47
CA ALA A 120 -11.73 7.34 -0.31
C ALA A 120 -10.78 7.11 0.88
N LEU A 121 -9.82 8.01 1.09
CA LEU A 121 -8.82 7.90 2.15
C LEU A 121 -9.23 8.53 3.48
N GLY A 122 -10.23 9.43 3.48
CA GLY A 122 -10.57 10.25 4.64
C GLY A 122 -9.54 11.34 4.98
N LYS A 123 -8.59 11.60 4.08
CA LYS A 123 -7.54 12.62 4.22
C LYS A 123 -7.08 13.16 2.87
N THR A 124 -6.49 14.37 2.88
CA THR A 124 -5.89 14.96 1.68
C THR A 124 -4.64 14.19 1.24
N PRO A 125 -4.57 13.71 -0.02
CA PRO A 125 -3.42 12.98 -0.52
C PRO A 125 -2.24 13.91 -0.84
N GLU A 126 -1.03 13.36 -0.82
CA GLU A 126 0.14 14.00 -1.42
C GLU A 126 0.19 13.69 -2.92
N ILE A 127 0.12 14.74 -3.75
CA ILE A 127 0.10 14.62 -5.21
C ILE A 127 1.32 15.31 -5.82
N VAL A 128 2.12 14.56 -6.58
CA VAL A 128 3.24 15.06 -7.37
C VAL A 128 2.83 15.14 -8.85
N LEU A 129 3.04 16.30 -9.47
CA LEU A 129 2.84 16.49 -10.91
C LEU A 129 4.15 16.26 -11.65
N THR A 130 4.08 15.52 -12.76
CA THR A 130 5.21 15.30 -13.65
C THR A 130 4.83 15.56 -15.10
N ALA A 131 5.72 16.18 -15.86
CA ALA A 131 5.49 16.40 -17.27
C ALA A 131 5.78 15.13 -18.08
N SER A 132 7.04 14.84 -18.30
CA SER A 132 7.48 13.74 -19.17
C SER A 132 8.54 12.89 -18.46
N SER A 133 8.58 11.60 -18.80
CA SER A 133 9.67 10.70 -18.34
C SER A 133 11.05 11.14 -18.83
N ARG A 134 11.12 11.99 -19.85
CA ARG A 134 12.36 12.60 -20.38
C ARG A 134 12.75 13.88 -19.67
N ASP A 135 11.83 14.48 -18.91
CA ASP A 135 12.10 15.71 -18.16
C ASP A 135 12.84 15.40 -16.85
N LYS A 136 14.01 16.01 -16.70
CA LYS A 136 14.84 15.82 -15.50
C LYS A 136 14.17 16.37 -14.23
N THR A 137 13.37 17.43 -14.35
CA THR A 137 12.65 18.04 -13.23
C THR A 137 11.58 17.08 -12.68
N SER A 138 10.82 16.46 -13.58
CA SER A 138 9.84 15.42 -13.22
C SER A 138 10.50 14.23 -12.53
N GLY A 139 11.60 13.75 -13.09
CA GLY A 139 12.39 12.66 -12.49
C GLY A 139 12.93 13.01 -11.11
N LYS A 140 13.33 14.27 -10.89
CA LYS A 140 13.76 14.75 -9.58
C LYS A 140 12.60 14.78 -8.59
N ALA A 141 11.44 15.32 -8.97
CA ALA A 141 10.28 15.42 -8.11
C ALA A 141 9.79 14.04 -7.60
N VAL A 142 9.73 13.04 -8.49
CA VAL A 142 9.41 11.65 -8.10
C VAL A 142 10.52 11.08 -7.21
N GLY A 143 11.79 11.36 -7.53
CA GLY A 143 12.91 10.91 -6.72
C GLY A 143 12.88 11.51 -5.30
N ASP A 144 12.59 12.79 -5.17
CA ASP A 144 12.46 13.47 -3.89
C ASP A 144 11.28 12.90 -3.07
N LEU A 145 10.14 12.61 -3.71
CA LEU A 145 9.03 11.89 -3.10
C LEU A 145 9.48 10.53 -2.56
N LEU A 146 10.12 9.70 -3.38
CA LEU A 146 10.59 8.39 -2.95
C LEU A 146 11.61 8.45 -1.82
N LEU A 147 12.46 9.49 -1.78
CA LEU A 147 13.41 9.71 -0.70
C LEU A 147 12.72 10.17 0.60
N SER A 148 11.64 10.94 0.51
CA SER A 148 10.89 11.43 1.68
C SER A 148 10.18 10.31 2.45
N ILE A 149 9.89 9.18 1.81
CA ILE A 149 9.24 8.03 2.44
C ILE A 149 10.20 7.39 3.46
N SER A 150 9.88 7.48 4.73
CA SER A 150 10.69 6.89 5.82
C SER A 150 10.27 5.44 6.07
N LEU A 151 11.07 4.47 5.60
CA LEU A 151 10.80 3.05 5.84
C LEU A 151 10.78 2.72 7.33
N GLU A 152 11.74 3.22 8.10
CA GLU A 152 11.86 2.92 9.52
C GLU A 152 10.60 3.35 10.29
N LYS A 153 10.04 4.52 9.96
CA LYS A 153 8.80 4.99 10.57
C LYS A 153 7.63 4.08 10.19
N LEU A 154 7.48 3.77 8.91
CA LEU A 154 6.39 2.96 8.39
C LEU A 154 6.45 1.50 8.86
N GLU A 155 7.64 0.91 8.93
CA GLU A 155 7.85 -0.44 9.49
C GLU A 155 7.45 -0.48 10.97
N LYS A 156 7.80 0.53 11.75
CA LYS A 156 7.41 0.63 13.16
C LYS A 156 5.90 0.80 13.33
N GLU A 157 5.27 1.64 12.50
CA GLU A 157 3.82 1.85 12.52
C GLU A 157 3.07 0.57 12.15
N LYS A 158 3.47 -0.10 11.07
CA LYS A 158 2.88 -1.37 10.64
C LYS A 158 3.03 -2.45 11.71
N LEU A 159 4.23 -2.63 12.25
CA LEU A 159 4.46 -3.59 13.34
C LEU A 159 3.62 -3.27 14.58
N GLY A 160 3.50 -1.99 14.93
CA GLY A 160 2.65 -1.54 16.04
C GLY A 160 1.18 -1.92 15.84
N GLN A 161 0.65 -1.71 14.63
CA GLN A 161 -0.72 -2.09 14.28
C GLN A 161 -0.92 -3.62 14.33
N GLU A 162 0.01 -4.40 13.78
CA GLU A 162 -0.04 -5.86 13.85
C GLU A 162 -0.04 -6.38 15.29
N ILE A 163 0.85 -5.84 16.13
CA ILE A 163 0.91 -6.21 17.55
C ILE A 163 -0.40 -5.85 18.26
N ALA A 164 -0.94 -4.64 18.05
CA ALA A 164 -2.20 -4.21 18.63
C ALA A 164 -3.36 -5.13 18.22
N TYR A 165 -3.42 -5.52 16.96
CA TYR A 165 -4.41 -6.46 16.45
C TYR A 165 -4.30 -7.84 17.13
N PHE A 166 -3.09 -8.39 17.27
CA PHE A 166 -2.90 -9.66 17.96
C PHE A 166 -3.27 -9.61 19.43
N ILE A 167 -2.92 -8.52 20.13
CA ILE A 167 -3.30 -8.31 21.53
C ILE A 167 -4.82 -8.24 21.65
N GLN A 168 -5.50 -7.44 20.81
CA GLN A 168 -6.95 -7.32 20.86
C GLN A 168 -7.64 -8.66 20.58
N ARG A 169 -7.14 -9.42 19.62
CA ARG A 169 -7.65 -10.76 19.34
C ARG A 169 -7.48 -11.72 20.50
N ALA A 170 -6.32 -11.69 21.16
CA ALA A 170 -6.07 -12.51 22.34
C ALA A 170 -7.02 -12.14 23.49
N ILE A 171 -7.23 -10.83 23.73
CA ILE A 171 -8.19 -10.34 24.75
C ILE A 171 -9.60 -10.84 24.42
N ASN A 172 -10.06 -10.69 23.19
CA ASN A 172 -11.40 -11.13 22.77
C ASN A 172 -11.59 -12.64 22.96
N MET A 173 -10.56 -13.44 22.64
CA MET A 173 -10.60 -14.89 22.86
C MET A 173 -10.65 -15.24 24.35
N MET A 174 -9.90 -14.53 25.19
CA MET A 174 -9.94 -14.73 26.64
C MET A 174 -11.30 -14.35 27.23
N CYS A 175 -11.87 -13.22 26.81
CA CYS A 175 -13.20 -12.79 27.23
C CYS A 175 -14.28 -13.83 26.84
N ALA A 176 -14.26 -14.27 25.58
CA ALA A 176 -15.21 -15.30 25.11
C ALA A 176 -15.06 -16.61 25.89
N LYS A 177 -13.84 -16.99 26.24
CA LYS A 177 -13.60 -18.18 27.07
C LYS A 177 -14.08 -17.99 28.50
N LEU A 178 -13.89 -16.82 29.10
CA LEU A 178 -14.42 -16.50 30.44
C LEU A 178 -15.95 -16.49 30.45
N GLU A 179 -16.60 -15.95 29.44
CA GLU A 179 -18.06 -15.97 29.29
C GLU A 179 -18.62 -17.40 29.10
N SER A 180 -17.83 -18.29 28.49
CA SER A 180 -18.23 -19.70 28.30
C SER A 180 -18.05 -20.55 29.57
N ILE A 181 -17.32 -20.05 30.57
CA ILE A 181 -17.22 -20.70 31.88
C ILE A 181 -18.49 -20.35 32.64
N ASP A 182 -19.40 -21.31 32.71
CA ASP A 182 -20.64 -21.22 33.48
C ASP A 182 -20.24 -21.18 34.98
N TYR A 183 -20.03 -19.94 35.48
CA TYR A 183 -19.66 -19.74 36.88
C TYR A 183 -20.87 -20.02 37.74
N ASN A 184 -21.06 -21.31 38.09
CA ASN A 184 -22.07 -21.73 39.05
C ASN A 184 -21.39 -21.92 40.43
N PRO A 185 -21.49 -20.90 41.33
CA PRO A 185 -20.86 -20.98 42.65
C PRO A 185 -21.33 -22.19 43.47
N GLY A 186 -22.55 -22.70 43.17
CA GLY A 186 -23.11 -23.89 43.81
C GLY A 186 -22.37 -25.19 43.46
N LYS A 187 -21.97 -25.36 42.19
CA LYS A 187 -21.20 -26.54 41.76
C LYS A 187 -19.80 -26.58 42.35
N ILE A 188 -19.15 -25.42 42.43
CA ILE A 188 -17.80 -25.35 43.01
C ILE A 188 -17.82 -25.70 44.50
N SER A 189 -18.80 -25.22 45.25
CA SER A 189 -18.93 -25.57 46.66
C SER A 189 -19.29 -27.04 46.92
N GLU A 190 -19.98 -27.70 46.00
CA GLU A 190 -20.21 -29.16 46.03
C GLU A 190 -18.93 -29.94 45.73
N GLU A 191 -18.18 -29.58 44.71
CA GLU A 191 -16.93 -30.24 44.34
C GLU A 191 -15.86 -30.10 45.45
N ILE A 192 -15.77 -28.94 46.12
CA ILE A 192 -14.89 -28.75 47.24
C ILE A 192 -15.33 -29.67 48.42
N ARG A 193 -16.62 -29.79 48.69
CA ARG A 193 -17.14 -30.70 49.75
C ARG A 193 -16.89 -32.16 49.42
N TYR A 194 -16.85 -32.57 48.17
CA TYR A 194 -16.55 -33.96 47.79
C TYR A 194 -15.04 -34.26 47.84
N SER A 195 -14.18 -33.27 47.66
CA SER A 195 -12.72 -33.45 47.72
C SER A 195 -12.17 -33.46 49.17
N GLU A 196 -12.97 -33.05 50.18
CA GLU A 196 -12.61 -33.03 51.61
C GLU A 196 -13.14 -34.27 52.37
N ARG A 197 -13.73 -35.24 51.66
CA ARG A 197 -14.17 -36.56 52.23
C ARG A 197 -13.26 -37.67 51.72
#